data_315915858c5ab80715476ef9d17de28c
#
_entry.id   315915858c5ab80715476ef9d17de28c
#
_cell.length_a   1.000
_cell.length_b   1.000
_cell.length_c   1.000
_cell.angle_alpha   90.00
_cell.angle_beta   90.00
_cell.angle_gamma   90.00
#
_symmetry.space_group_name_H-M   'P 1'
#
loop_
_entity.id
_entity.type
_entity.pdbx_description
1 polymer ?
#
loop_
_entity_poly.entity_id
_entity_poly.type
_entity_poly.pdbx_seq_one_letter_code
_entity_poly.pdbx_strand_id
1 'polypeptide(L)'
;MTRLLPRWFVERIAPVRDEDELPVSTLELFFDLIFVFTVAQFTAIIAHDPAEGLLQTVLMFGFLWWMYAGYSWLTNVIPPVRPARRILLLCAMAGWLVVALTIPAAFESGSVWIAIGMLVVVLVHGLMYLQAARAFGPVFVANLAAVAAVFAAELGPAGAWRYGFWALAAAIVWSVPVWHGQRGLNLHPAHITERHGLVVIVALGESVVAIGIGARGLPVDADLLVAAVLGLAIGACLWWSLFVRDLPGTEHALKATTDQVKRVRKVLAGLSYAFIPVLVGILVFAAGLKHAVGHALSPLDFESALLLSGGVAAFMLGTAGLRWSMRLPRPWERVALAAAVLAVAPLGLVNTALQLAAVVVVLVGALALEGRASAAPRPAPAE
;
A
#
# COMPACT_ATOMS: atom_id res chain seq x y z
N MET A 1 -11.26 19.14 -33.40
CA MET A 1 -10.97 19.41 -31.98
C MET A 1 -9.48 19.44 -31.60
N THR A 2 -8.56 18.99 -32.44
CA THR A 2 -7.11 18.90 -32.16
C THR A 2 -6.33 20.22 -32.29
N ARG A 3 -6.93 21.29 -32.84
CA ARG A 3 -6.24 22.59 -33.04
C ARG A 3 -6.19 23.54 -31.86
N LEU A 4 -6.90 23.25 -30.77
CA LEU A 4 -6.95 24.09 -29.55
C LEU A 4 -6.03 23.61 -28.42
N LEU A 5 -5.42 22.43 -28.58
CA LEU A 5 -4.52 21.89 -27.56
C LEU A 5 -3.07 22.33 -27.85
N PRO A 6 -2.31 22.75 -26.84
CA PRO A 6 -0.91 23.12 -27.00
C PRO A 6 -0.09 21.96 -27.60
N ARG A 7 0.93 22.25 -28.40
CA ARG A 7 1.79 21.22 -29.04
C ARG A 7 2.38 20.22 -28.03
N TRP A 8 2.71 20.66 -26.83
CA TRP A 8 3.24 19.83 -25.76
C TRP A 8 2.22 18.81 -25.19
N PHE A 9 0.90 19.05 -25.42
CA PHE A 9 -0.17 18.15 -25.01
C PHE A 9 -0.46 17.05 -26.07
N VAL A 10 -0.21 17.33 -27.34
CA VAL A 10 -0.59 16.48 -28.50
C VAL A 10 0.57 15.58 -28.96
N GLU A 11 1.75 15.75 -28.39
CA GLU A 11 2.93 15.02 -28.82
C GLU A 11 2.82 13.52 -28.54
N ARG A 12 2.98 12.71 -29.60
CA ARG A 12 2.94 11.24 -29.49
C ARG A 12 3.98 10.77 -28.50
N ILE A 13 3.54 9.99 -27.52
CA ILE A 13 4.42 9.30 -26.57
C ILE A 13 5.07 8.17 -27.36
N ALA A 14 6.39 8.23 -27.51
CA ALA A 14 7.13 7.09 -28.05
C ALA A 14 6.98 5.94 -27.03
N PRO A 15 6.56 4.75 -27.46
CA PRO A 15 6.53 3.61 -26.56
C PRO A 15 7.96 3.35 -26.06
N VAL A 16 8.12 3.33 -24.73
CA VAL A 16 9.38 2.93 -24.09
C VAL A 16 9.58 1.45 -24.43
N ARG A 17 10.75 1.07 -24.89
CA ARG A 17 11.05 -0.33 -25.25
C ARG A 17 11.26 -1.13 -23.98
N ASP A 18 10.91 -2.43 -23.99
CA ASP A 18 11.10 -3.35 -22.85
C ASP A 18 12.57 -3.48 -22.40
N GLU A 19 13.51 -3.10 -23.28
CA GLU A 19 14.97 -3.13 -23.04
C GLU A 19 15.49 -1.86 -22.37
N ASP A 20 14.72 -0.75 -22.37
CA ASP A 20 15.15 0.50 -21.76
C ASP A 20 14.96 0.41 -20.23
N GLU A 21 16.02 0.62 -19.48
CA GLU A 21 15.93 0.79 -18.03
C GLU A 21 15.21 2.11 -17.75
N LEU A 22 14.04 2.03 -17.12
CA LEU A 22 13.27 3.18 -16.67
C LEU A 22 13.46 3.33 -15.15
N PRO A 23 14.44 4.11 -14.68
CA PRO A 23 14.61 4.33 -13.24
C PRO A 23 13.47 5.19 -12.69
N VAL A 24 13.12 4.95 -11.42
CA VAL A 24 12.16 5.80 -10.72
C VAL A 24 12.73 7.21 -10.57
N SER A 25 11.96 8.22 -10.98
CA SER A 25 12.40 9.62 -10.90
C SER A 25 12.27 10.18 -9.48
N THR A 26 13.09 11.19 -9.14
CA THR A 26 13.00 11.88 -7.85
C THR A 26 11.65 12.51 -7.58
N LEU A 27 10.91 12.90 -8.63
CA LEU A 27 9.56 13.44 -8.50
C LEU A 27 8.54 12.37 -8.11
N GLU A 28 8.73 11.14 -8.60
CA GLU A 28 7.90 10.00 -8.20
C GLU A 28 8.17 9.61 -6.74
N LEU A 29 9.42 9.68 -6.29
CA LEU A 29 9.76 9.49 -4.86
C LEU A 29 9.10 10.56 -3.99
N PHE A 30 9.06 11.80 -4.45
CA PHE A 30 8.37 12.88 -3.72
C PHE A 30 6.85 12.67 -3.71
N PHE A 31 6.27 12.14 -4.79
CA PHE A 31 4.86 11.73 -4.82
C PHE A 31 4.57 10.63 -3.80
N ASP A 32 5.44 9.62 -3.72
CA ASP A 32 5.30 8.52 -2.76
C ASP A 32 5.36 9.02 -1.31
N LEU A 33 6.21 10.02 -1.02
CA LEU A 33 6.29 10.64 0.31
C LEU A 33 4.98 11.34 0.71
N ILE A 34 4.32 12.04 -0.23
CA ILE A 34 3.02 12.67 0.04
C ILE A 34 1.94 11.60 0.27
N PHE A 35 1.97 10.51 -0.49
CA PHE A 35 1.05 9.39 -0.27
C PHE A 35 1.25 8.75 1.11
N VAL A 36 2.49 8.63 1.57
CA VAL A 36 2.77 8.09 2.92
C VAL A 36 2.28 9.02 4.02
N PHE A 37 2.33 10.32 3.84
CA PHE A 37 1.67 11.22 4.79
C PHE A 37 0.16 10.92 4.89
N THR A 38 -0.48 10.55 3.76
CA THR A 38 -1.87 10.05 3.75
C THR A 38 -2.00 8.76 4.58
N VAL A 39 -1.04 7.85 4.41
CA VAL A 39 -0.97 6.57 5.14
C VAL A 39 -0.82 6.79 6.65
N ALA A 40 0.00 7.74 7.08
CA ALA A 40 0.21 8.09 8.50
C ALA A 40 -1.08 8.54 9.21
N GLN A 41 -2.02 9.19 8.49
CA GLN A 41 -3.31 9.58 9.07
C GLN A 41 -4.13 8.35 9.46
N PHE A 42 -4.08 7.27 8.68
CA PHE A 42 -4.78 6.03 9.00
C PHE A 42 -4.22 5.35 10.25
N THR A 43 -2.90 5.34 10.43
CA THR A 43 -2.28 4.84 11.67
C THR A 43 -2.80 5.58 12.89
N ALA A 44 -3.02 6.90 12.78
CA ALA A 44 -3.55 7.70 13.89
C ALA A 44 -5.01 7.34 14.20
N ILE A 45 -5.86 7.14 13.19
CA ILE A 45 -7.27 6.76 13.34
C ILE A 45 -7.37 5.37 13.97
N ILE A 46 -6.63 4.38 13.46
CA ILE A 46 -6.63 3.01 14.01
C ILE A 46 -6.15 3.01 15.47
N ALA A 47 -5.14 3.81 15.79
CA ALA A 47 -4.65 3.89 17.18
C ALA A 47 -5.64 4.59 18.12
N HIS A 48 -6.52 5.47 17.62
CA HIS A 48 -7.53 6.15 18.44
C HIS A 48 -8.72 5.23 18.78
N ASP A 49 -9.25 4.56 17.77
CA ASP A 49 -10.31 3.56 17.90
C ASP A 49 -9.98 2.38 16.97
N PRO A 50 -9.48 1.25 17.52
CA PRO A 50 -9.02 0.14 16.71
C PRO A 50 -10.08 -0.48 15.80
N ALA A 51 -11.29 -0.68 16.29
CA ALA A 51 -12.34 -1.36 15.53
C ALA A 51 -12.95 -0.44 14.47
N GLU A 52 -13.39 0.75 14.86
CA GLU A 52 -13.99 1.71 13.95
C GLU A 52 -12.94 2.30 13.00
N GLY A 53 -11.77 2.66 13.50
CA GLY A 53 -10.67 3.19 12.72
C GLY A 53 -10.15 2.22 11.66
N LEU A 54 -10.14 0.91 11.94
CA LEU A 54 -9.79 -0.10 10.94
C LEU A 54 -10.86 -0.16 9.83
N LEU A 55 -12.14 -0.13 10.17
CA LEU A 55 -13.24 -0.10 9.19
C LEU A 55 -13.14 1.14 8.31
N GLN A 56 -12.99 2.32 8.90
CA GLN A 56 -12.82 3.60 8.19
C GLN A 56 -11.59 3.55 7.28
N THR A 57 -10.47 3.03 7.78
CA THR A 57 -9.24 2.86 7.01
C THR A 57 -9.47 1.96 5.80
N VAL A 58 -10.05 0.79 5.95
CA VAL A 58 -10.29 -0.14 4.84
C VAL A 58 -11.15 0.49 3.74
N LEU A 59 -12.20 1.22 4.13
CA LEU A 59 -13.11 1.87 3.18
C LEU A 59 -12.41 3.00 2.41
N MET A 60 -11.74 3.92 3.10
CA MET A 60 -11.03 5.02 2.45
C MET A 60 -9.81 4.52 1.68
N PHE A 61 -9.00 3.66 2.31
CA PHE A 61 -7.77 3.14 1.71
C PHE A 61 -8.04 2.38 0.42
N GLY A 62 -9.18 1.67 0.32
CA GLY A 62 -9.57 1.00 -0.92
C GLY A 62 -9.58 1.95 -2.12
N PHE A 63 -10.21 3.12 -2.01
CA PHE A 63 -10.24 4.10 -3.10
C PHE A 63 -8.87 4.82 -3.26
N LEU A 64 -8.25 5.22 -2.17
CA LEU A 64 -6.97 5.94 -2.20
C LEU A 64 -5.86 5.08 -2.79
N TRP A 65 -5.79 3.81 -2.42
CA TRP A 65 -4.83 2.86 -2.99
C TRP A 65 -5.07 2.62 -4.48
N TRP A 66 -6.32 2.52 -4.91
CA TRP A 66 -6.64 2.45 -6.34
C TRP A 66 -6.06 3.63 -7.12
N MET A 67 -6.23 4.84 -6.61
CA MET A 67 -5.70 6.04 -7.27
C MET A 67 -4.18 6.09 -7.24
N TYR A 68 -3.54 5.71 -6.11
CA TYR A 68 -2.08 5.62 -6.02
C TYR A 68 -1.53 4.60 -7.05
N ALA A 69 -2.09 3.39 -7.06
CA ALA A 69 -1.73 2.37 -8.05
C ALA A 69 -1.91 2.89 -9.47
N GLY A 70 -3.02 3.60 -9.75
CA GLY A 70 -3.28 4.26 -11.02
C GLY A 70 -2.17 5.23 -11.45
N TYR A 71 -1.65 6.04 -10.52
CA TYR A 71 -0.51 6.92 -10.78
C TYR A 71 0.79 6.15 -11.00
N SER A 72 1.03 5.07 -10.25
CA SER A 72 2.17 4.19 -10.48
C SER A 72 2.14 3.55 -11.87
N TRP A 73 0.96 3.13 -12.33
CA TRP A 73 0.76 2.65 -13.70
C TRP A 73 0.94 3.76 -14.73
N LEU A 74 0.40 4.95 -14.46
CA LEU A 74 0.50 6.10 -15.35
C LEU A 74 1.96 6.49 -15.61
N THR A 75 2.77 6.63 -14.55
CA THR A 75 4.17 7.04 -14.68
C THR A 75 5.05 5.93 -15.25
N ASN A 76 4.65 4.67 -15.11
CA ASN A 76 5.27 3.53 -15.79
C ASN A 76 5.14 3.61 -17.32
N VAL A 77 4.00 4.11 -17.81
CA VAL A 77 3.71 4.26 -19.24
C VAL A 77 4.10 5.65 -19.77
N ILE A 78 3.94 6.68 -18.94
CA ILE A 78 4.16 8.09 -19.27
C ILE A 78 5.10 8.73 -18.24
N PRO A 79 6.41 8.55 -18.37
CA PRO A 79 7.36 9.12 -17.41
C PRO A 79 7.24 10.65 -17.32
N PRO A 80 7.37 11.26 -16.13
CA PRO A 80 7.25 12.70 -15.91
C PRO A 80 8.53 13.46 -16.30
N VAL A 81 9.02 13.23 -17.51
CA VAL A 81 10.27 13.87 -18.00
C VAL A 81 10.04 15.29 -18.50
N ARG A 82 8.82 15.66 -18.90
CA ARG A 82 8.48 16.98 -19.44
C ARG A 82 7.98 17.94 -18.36
N PRO A 83 8.28 19.26 -18.45
CA PRO A 83 7.83 20.23 -17.46
C PRO A 83 6.32 20.21 -17.20
N ALA A 84 5.49 20.11 -18.24
CA ALA A 84 4.05 20.06 -18.07
C ALA A 84 3.56 18.85 -17.27
N ARG A 85 4.14 17.65 -17.50
CA ARG A 85 3.81 16.45 -16.75
C ARG A 85 4.27 16.54 -15.30
N ARG A 86 5.43 17.18 -15.07
CA ARG A 86 5.92 17.47 -13.71
C ARG A 86 4.97 18.40 -12.97
N ILE A 87 4.50 19.48 -13.61
CA ILE A 87 3.53 20.40 -13.02
C ILE A 87 2.21 19.68 -12.71
N LEU A 88 1.69 18.88 -13.64
CA LEU A 88 0.48 18.10 -13.40
C LEU A 88 0.65 17.14 -12.21
N LEU A 89 1.79 16.45 -12.10
CA LEU A 89 2.06 15.56 -10.97
C LEU A 89 2.15 16.35 -9.65
N LEU A 90 2.76 17.55 -9.64
CA LEU A 90 2.77 18.45 -8.48
C LEU A 90 1.35 18.92 -8.11
N CYS A 91 0.48 19.20 -9.08
CA CYS A 91 -0.93 19.48 -8.81
C CYS A 91 -1.66 18.29 -8.18
N ALA A 92 -1.39 17.07 -8.65
CA ALA A 92 -1.91 15.87 -8.02
C ALA A 92 -1.44 15.71 -6.58
N MET A 93 -0.15 16.00 -6.33
CA MET A 93 0.42 15.96 -4.98
C MET A 93 -0.27 16.97 -4.05
N ALA A 94 -0.62 18.17 -4.53
CA ALA A 94 -1.42 19.12 -3.77
C ALA A 94 -2.82 18.57 -3.45
N GLY A 95 -3.47 17.89 -4.40
CA GLY A 95 -4.73 17.18 -4.15
C GLY A 95 -4.59 16.10 -3.07
N TRP A 96 -3.53 15.28 -3.16
CA TRP A 96 -3.22 14.26 -2.16
C TRP A 96 -2.96 14.85 -0.77
N LEU A 97 -2.26 15.98 -0.69
CA LEU A 97 -2.02 16.66 0.59
C LEU A 97 -3.34 17.13 1.22
N VAL A 98 -4.26 17.70 0.42
CA VAL A 98 -5.60 18.08 0.91
C VAL A 98 -6.36 16.86 1.42
N VAL A 99 -6.34 15.74 0.69
CA VAL A 99 -6.94 14.47 1.13
C VAL A 99 -6.35 14.05 2.48
N ALA A 100 -5.03 14.00 2.59
CA ALA A 100 -4.34 13.57 3.82
C ALA A 100 -4.74 14.43 5.04
N LEU A 101 -4.78 15.73 4.89
CA LEU A 101 -5.14 16.67 5.97
C LEU A 101 -6.61 16.53 6.41
N THR A 102 -7.47 15.97 5.57
CA THR A 102 -8.92 15.89 5.84
C THR A 102 -9.38 14.49 6.27
N ILE A 103 -8.54 13.45 6.13
CA ILE A 103 -8.85 12.08 6.55
C ILE A 103 -9.37 12.01 8.01
N PRO A 104 -8.74 12.63 9.02
CA PRO A 104 -9.22 12.52 10.39
C PRO A 104 -10.66 13.03 10.60
N ALA A 105 -11.09 14.01 9.79
CA ALA A 105 -12.43 14.59 9.90
C ALA A 105 -13.50 13.83 9.06
N ALA A 106 -13.09 12.93 8.16
CA ALA A 106 -13.97 12.37 7.13
C ALA A 106 -15.20 11.64 7.70
N PHE A 107 -15.05 10.89 8.79
CA PHE A 107 -16.16 10.14 9.39
C PHE A 107 -16.82 10.86 10.59
N GLU A 108 -16.17 11.83 11.19
CA GLU A 108 -16.70 12.60 12.32
C GLU A 108 -17.60 13.75 11.86
N SER A 109 -16.99 14.87 11.49
CA SER A 109 -17.68 16.08 11.07
C SER A 109 -18.04 16.11 9.58
N GLY A 110 -17.35 15.30 8.78
CA GLY A 110 -17.32 15.37 7.33
C GLY A 110 -16.47 16.53 6.82
N SER A 111 -15.89 16.34 5.64
CA SER A 111 -15.09 17.39 5.01
C SER A 111 -15.19 17.33 3.50
N VAL A 112 -15.93 18.27 2.92
CA VAL A 112 -16.02 18.41 1.46
C VAL A 112 -14.64 18.51 0.79
N TRP A 113 -13.62 18.95 1.53
CA TRP A 113 -12.25 19.11 1.02
C TRP A 113 -11.61 17.76 0.64
N ILE A 114 -11.98 16.64 1.29
CA ILE A 114 -11.51 15.32 0.88
C ILE A 114 -12.00 14.97 -0.53
N ALA A 115 -13.27 15.26 -0.81
CA ALA A 115 -13.87 15.05 -2.13
C ALA A 115 -13.26 15.98 -3.19
N ILE A 116 -12.98 17.24 -2.84
CA ILE A 116 -12.30 18.20 -3.72
C ILE A 116 -10.87 17.75 -4.00
N GLY A 117 -10.12 17.32 -2.99
CA GLY A 117 -8.77 16.77 -3.16
C GLY A 117 -8.77 15.56 -4.09
N MET A 118 -9.70 14.62 -3.87
CA MET A 118 -9.87 13.46 -4.74
C MET A 118 -10.27 13.83 -6.16
N LEU A 119 -11.10 14.85 -6.34
CA LEU A 119 -11.46 15.36 -7.66
C LEU A 119 -10.23 15.88 -8.40
N VAL A 120 -9.37 16.65 -7.75
CA VAL A 120 -8.10 17.13 -8.33
C VAL A 120 -7.22 15.95 -8.74
N VAL A 121 -7.05 14.95 -7.85
CA VAL A 121 -6.28 13.74 -8.12
C VAL A 121 -6.82 13.00 -9.36
N VAL A 122 -8.13 12.78 -9.43
CA VAL A 122 -8.79 12.08 -10.56
C VAL A 122 -8.70 12.88 -11.85
N LEU A 123 -8.93 14.18 -11.82
CA LEU A 123 -8.87 15.03 -13.02
C LEU A 123 -7.44 15.07 -13.60
N VAL A 124 -6.43 15.26 -12.77
CA VAL A 124 -5.03 15.25 -13.23
C VAL A 124 -4.64 13.90 -13.80
N HIS A 125 -5.02 12.80 -13.13
CA HIS A 125 -4.80 11.44 -13.63
C HIS A 125 -5.45 11.23 -15.00
N GLY A 126 -6.72 11.62 -15.16
CA GLY A 126 -7.44 11.54 -16.42
C GLY A 126 -6.82 12.39 -17.53
N LEU A 127 -6.44 13.64 -17.22
CA LEU A 127 -5.76 14.53 -18.17
C LEU A 127 -4.43 13.95 -18.68
N MET A 128 -3.64 13.35 -17.79
CA MET A 128 -2.39 12.71 -18.18
C MET A 128 -2.62 11.46 -19.04
N TYR A 129 -3.61 10.63 -18.72
CA TYR A 129 -3.94 9.43 -19.51
C TYR A 129 -4.55 9.75 -20.88
N LEU A 130 -5.33 10.81 -21.02
CA LEU A 130 -5.86 11.25 -22.30
C LEU A 130 -4.76 11.58 -23.33
N GLN A 131 -3.55 11.90 -22.84
CA GLN A 131 -2.37 12.06 -23.69
C GLN A 131 -1.86 10.72 -24.26
N ALA A 132 -2.09 9.61 -23.57
CA ALA A 132 -1.53 8.30 -23.90
C ALA A 132 -2.51 7.40 -24.68
N ALA A 133 -3.75 7.30 -24.23
CA ALA A 133 -4.70 6.32 -24.77
C ALA A 133 -6.16 6.77 -24.63
N ARG A 134 -6.88 6.80 -25.75
CA ARG A 134 -8.34 7.03 -25.77
C ARG A 134 -9.13 5.89 -25.09
N ALA A 135 -8.55 4.70 -24.96
CA ALA A 135 -9.17 3.55 -24.30
C ALA A 135 -9.39 3.73 -22.78
N PHE A 136 -8.84 4.79 -22.19
CA PHE A 136 -8.95 5.08 -20.74
C PHE A 136 -10.28 5.71 -20.32
N GLY A 137 -11.14 6.09 -21.26
CA GLY A 137 -12.42 6.76 -20.98
C GLY A 137 -13.29 6.11 -19.90
N PRO A 138 -13.55 4.79 -19.95
CA PRO A 138 -14.38 4.11 -18.94
C PRO A 138 -13.80 4.14 -17.52
N VAL A 139 -12.46 4.00 -17.38
CA VAL A 139 -11.77 4.09 -16.08
C VAL A 139 -11.91 5.50 -15.50
N PHE A 140 -11.76 6.52 -16.33
CA PHE A 140 -11.92 7.92 -15.92
C PHE A 140 -13.35 8.21 -15.45
N VAL A 141 -14.37 7.72 -16.18
CA VAL A 141 -15.79 7.87 -15.79
C VAL A 141 -16.06 7.18 -14.46
N ALA A 142 -15.54 5.96 -14.26
CA ALA A 142 -15.70 5.25 -13.00
C ALA A 142 -15.03 5.99 -11.83
N ASN A 143 -13.82 6.53 -12.04
CA ASN A 143 -13.14 7.33 -11.02
C ASN A 143 -13.93 8.61 -10.67
N LEU A 144 -14.54 9.29 -11.66
CA LEU A 144 -15.42 10.43 -11.41
C LEU A 144 -16.70 10.03 -10.66
N ALA A 145 -17.29 8.88 -10.99
CA ALA A 145 -18.46 8.36 -10.27
C ALA A 145 -18.10 8.04 -8.80
N ALA A 146 -16.91 7.48 -8.55
CA ALA A 146 -16.42 7.25 -7.19
C ALA A 146 -16.21 8.57 -6.43
N VAL A 147 -15.66 9.61 -7.07
CA VAL A 147 -15.54 10.95 -6.47
C VAL A 147 -16.92 11.53 -6.15
N ALA A 148 -17.91 11.35 -7.04
CA ALA A 148 -19.29 11.79 -6.77
C ALA A 148 -19.88 11.06 -5.55
N ALA A 149 -19.59 9.77 -5.37
CA ALA A 149 -19.96 9.04 -4.18
C ALA A 149 -19.28 9.60 -2.92
N VAL A 150 -17.98 9.98 -2.99
CA VAL A 150 -17.29 10.65 -1.86
C VAL A 150 -17.95 12.00 -1.55
N PHE A 151 -18.31 12.81 -2.56
CA PHE A 151 -19.09 14.03 -2.32
C PHE A 151 -20.41 13.75 -1.60
N ALA A 152 -21.14 12.71 -2.02
CA ALA A 152 -22.39 12.33 -1.36
C ALA A 152 -22.14 11.85 0.09
N ALA A 153 -21.02 11.15 0.36
CA ALA A 153 -20.62 10.77 1.70
C ALA A 153 -20.42 11.98 2.60
N GLU A 154 -19.64 12.97 2.12
CA GLU A 154 -19.19 14.10 2.93
C GLU A 154 -20.26 15.21 3.11
N LEU A 155 -21.14 15.38 2.11
CA LEU A 155 -22.24 16.36 2.18
C LEU A 155 -23.50 15.80 2.87
N GLY A 156 -23.55 14.48 3.04
CA GLY A 156 -24.69 13.81 3.68
C GLY A 156 -24.53 13.65 5.20
N PRO A 157 -25.52 13.03 5.84
CA PRO A 157 -25.48 12.79 7.28
C PRO A 157 -24.37 11.82 7.68
N ALA A 158 -23.90 11.94 8.92
CA ALA A 158 -22.95 11.00 9.50
C ALA A 158 -23.55 9.59 9.68
N GLY A 159 -22.71 8.61 9.99
CA GLY A 159 -23.14 7.24 10.25
C GLY A 159 -23.30 6.39 8.98
N ALA A 160 -24.31 5.52 8.93
CA ALA A 160 -24.48 4.51 7.88
C ALA A 160 -24.48 5.07 6.45
N TRP A 161 -24.97 6.28 6.25
CA TRP A 161 -24.93 6.98 4.97
C TRP A 161 -23.50 7.17 4.48
N ARG A 162 -22.65 7.73 5.33
CA ARG A 162 -21.25 8.04 5.00
C ARG A 162 -20.45 6.77 4.73
N TYR A 163 -20.58 5.77 5.59
CA TYR A 163 -19.98 4.43 5.38
C TYR A 163 -20.44 3.79 4.08
N GLY A 164 -21.74 3.86 3.77
CA GLY A 164 -22.32 3.29 2.55
C GLY A 164 -21.76 3.93 1.28
N PHE A 165 -21.61 5.25 1.25
CA PHE A 165 -21.08 5.95 0.08
C PHE A 165 -19.56 5.78 -0.07
N TRP A 166 -18.79 5.67 1.01
CA TRP A 166 -17.38 5.29 0.93
C TRP A 166 -17.21 3.85 0.43
N ALA A 167 -18.03 2.93 0.90
CA ALA A 167 -18.06 1.55 0.39
C ALA A 167 -18.43 1.51 -1.10
N LEU A 168 -19.41 2.32 -1.52
CA LEU A 168 -19.79 2.45 -2.93
C LEU A 168 -18.63 3.00 -3.78
N ALA A 169 -17.93 4.03 -3.32
CA ALA A 169 -16.79 4.59 -4.02
C ALA A 169 -15.68 3.53 -4.23
N ALA A 170 -15.33 2.78 -3.18
CA ALA A 170 -14.37 1.68 -3.26
C ALA A 170 -14.87 0.58 -4.23
N ALA A 171 -16.13 0.15 -4.13
CA ALA A 171 -16.71 -0.87 -4.99
C ALA A 171 -16.69 -0.48 -6.47
N ILE A 172 -17.00 0.79 -6.79
CA ILE A 172 -16.96 1.31 -8.16
C ILE A 172 -15.56 1.13 -8.74
N VAL A 173 -14.51 1.63 -8.09
CA VAL A 173 -13.16 1.61 -8.65
C VAL A 173 -12.59 0.19 -8.76
N TRP A 174 -12.85 -0.68 -7.79
CA TRP A 174 -12.37 -2.07 -7.80
C TRP A 174 -13.14 -2.98 -8.77
N SER A 175 -14.33 -2.60 -9.21
CA SER A 175 -15.07 -3.32 -10.25
C SER A 175 -14.53 -3.06 -11.66
N VAL A 176 -13.84 -1.94 -11.91
CA VAL A 176 -13.36 -1.53 -13.24
C VAL A 176 -12.51 -2.58 -13.95
N PRO A 177 -11.51 -3.22 -13.31
CA PRO A 177 -10.68 -4.22 -13.99
C PRO A 177 -11.45 -5.46 -14.46
N VAL A 178 -12.56 -5.77 -13.78
CA VAL A 178 -13.42 -6.92 -14.10
C VAL A 178 -14.18 -6.68 -15.42
N TRP A 179 -14.67 -5.44 -15.62
CA TRP A 179 -15.54 -5.10 -16.75
C TRP A 179 -14.78 -4.67 -18.01
N HIS A 180 -13.67 -3.98 -17.87
CA HIS A 180 -13.02 -3.33 -19.02
C HIS A 180 -11.77 -4.04 -19.54
N GLY A 181 -11.21 -4.97 -18.83
CA GLY A 181 -9.97 -5.66 -19.26
C GLY A 181 -8.87 -4.65 -19.64
N GLN A 182 -7.68 -4.84 -19.15
CA GLN A 182 -6.57 -3.91 -19.40
C GLN A 182 -5.87 -4.25 -20.73
N ARG A 183 -6.32 -3.69 -21.83
CA ARG A 183 -5.69 -3.86 -23.15
C ARG A 183 -4.84 -2.64 -23.50
N GLY A 184 -3.67 -2.87 -24.09
CA GLY A 184 -2.85 -1.81 -24.71
C GLY A 184 -1.90 -1.05 -23.79
N LEU A 185 -1.66 -1.53 -22.56
CA LEU A 185 -0.66 -0.97 -21.66
C LEU A 185 0.63 -1.79 -21.75
N ASN A 186 1.73 -1.15 -22.14
CA ASN A 186 3.06 -1.75 -22.09
C ASN A 186 3.67 -1.43 -20.71
N LEU A 187 3.74 -2.43 -19.83
CA LEU A 187 4.26 -2.26 -18.47
C LEU A 187 5.73 -2.65 -18.40
N HIS A 188 6.53 -1.79 -17.78
CA HIS A 188 7.92 -2.06 -17.44
C HIS A 188 7.98 -2.80 -16.09
N PRO A 189 8.33 -4.11 -16.06
CA PRO A 189 8.30 -4.92 -14.86
C PRO A 189 9.19 -4.40 -13.73
N ALA A 190 10.41 -3.96 -14.04
CA ALA A 190 11.35 -3.43 -13.07
C ALA A 190 10.78 -2.17 -12.38
N HIS A 191 10.38 -1.17 -13.18
CA HIS A 191 9.85 0.09 -12.68
C HIS A 191 8.59 -0.08 -11.82
N ILE A 192 7.61 -0.90 -12.25
CA ILE A 192 6.38 -1.11 -11.46
C ILE A 192 6.67 -1.83 -10.15
N THR A 193 7.61 -2.80 -10.14
CA THR A 193 8.00 -3.53 -8.94
C THR A 193 8.77 -2.61 -7.98
N GLU A 194 9.71 -1.80 -8.49
CA GLU A 194 10.45 -0.82 -7.72
C GLU A 194 9.52 0.19 -7.05
N ARG A 195 8.57 0.78 -7.79
CA ARG A 195 7.58 1.73 -7.25
C ARG A 195 6.78 1.14 -6.09
N HIS A 196 6.31 -0.09 -6.22
CA HIS A 196 5.59 -0.76 -5.13
C HIS A 196 6.49 -1.09 -3.95
N GLY A 197 7.76 -1.42 -4.19
CA GLY A 197 8.75 -1.56 -3.13
C GLY A 197 8.97 -0.24 -2.36
N LEU A 198 9.17 0.87 -3.07
CA LEU A 198 9.41 2.18 -2.46
C LEU A 198 8.28 2.62 -1.55
N VAL A 199 7.01 2.43 -1.94
CA VAL A 199 5.88 2.77 -1.06
C VAL A 199 5.87 1.92 0.22
N VAL A 200 6.28 0.65 0.15
CA VAL A 200 6.40 -0.20 1.35
C VAL A 200 7.54 0.25 2.25
N ILE A 201 8.71 0.65 1.70
CA ILE A 201 9.80 1.21 2.53
C ILE A 201 9.30 2.41 3.32
N VAL A 202 8.60 3.32 2.65
CA VAL A 202 8.11 4.54 3.31
C VAL A 202 7.00 4.21 4.30
N ALA A 203 6.10 3.25 3.98
CA ALA A 203 5.09 2.76 4.92
C ALA A 203 5.72 2.08 6.15
N LEU A 204 6.79 1.29 5.99
CA LEU A 204 7.54 0.72 7.12
C LEU A 204 8.18 1.82 7.98
N GLY A 205 8.55 2.96 7.38
CA GLY A 205 8.99 4.14 8.12
C GLY A 205 7.93 4.66 9.08
N GLU A 206 6.64 4.47 8.79
CA GLU A 206 5.54 4.84 9.71
C GLU A 206 5.63 4.06 11.04
N SER A 207 6.06 2.80 11.02
CA SER A 207 6.26 2.05 12.28
C SER A 207 7.36 2.66 13.14
N VAL A 208 8.41 3.22 12.53
CA VAL A 208 9.49 3.95 13.25
C VAL A 208 8.96 5.28 13.78
N VAL A 209 8.19 6.01 12.98
CA VAL A 209 7.53 7.26 13.41
C VAL A 209 6.55 7.00 14.56
N ALA A 210 5.79 5.90 14.49
CA ALA A 210 4.85 5.48 15.53
C ALA A 210 5.57 5.23 16.88
N ILE A 211 6.76 4.58 16.86
CA ILE A 211 7.62 4.45 18.05
C ILE A 211 7.98 5.84 18.60
N GLY A 212 8.44 6.76 17.74
CA GLY A 212 8.80 8.11 18.14
C GLY A 212 7.63 8.94 18.72
N ILE A 213 6.42 8.73 18.18
CA ILE A 213 5.20 9.38 18.69
C ILE A 213 4.81 8.79 20.05
N GLY A 214 4.82 7.45 20.18
CA GLY A 214 4.53 6.76 21.45
C GLY A 214 5.51 7.10 22.56
N ALA A 215 6.77 7.38 22.20
CA ALA A 215 7.83 7.75 23.15
C ALA A 215 7.73 9.19 23.67
N ARG A 216 6.84 10.05 23.09
CA ARG A 216 6.77 11.47 23.47
C ARG A 216 6.43 11.66 24.95
N GLY A 217 7.29 12.38 25.65
CA GLY A 217 7.11 12.69 27.07
C GLY A 217 7.44 11.55 28.03
N LEU A 218 7.87 10.40 27.51
CA LEU A 218 8.33 9.26 28.33
C LEU A 218 9.83 9.37 28.61
N PRO A 219 10.31 8.86 29.78
CA PRO A 219 11.73 8.72 30.02
C PRO A 219 12.34 7.67 29.08
N VAL A 220 13.60 7.89 28.72
CA VAL A 220 14.35 6.87 27.94
C VAL A 220 14.90 5.84 28.92
N ASP A 221 14.11 4.82 29.18
CA ASP A 221 14.41 3.71 30.06
C ASP A 221 14.39 2.34 29.34
N ALA A 222 14.57 1.27 30.09
CA ALA A 222 14.60 -0.09 29.53
C ALA A 222 13.24 -0.48 28.92
N ASP A 223 12.13 -0.02 29.49
CA ASP A 223 10.79 -0.31 29.01
C ASP A 223 10.57 0.23 27.61
N LEU A 224 10.84 1.52 27.41
CA LEU A 224 10.76 2.17 26.11
C LEU A 224 11.72 1.54 25.08
N LEU A 225 12.99 1.30 25.48
CA LEU A 225 14.01 0.77 24.57
C LEU A 225 13.71 -0.66 24.13
N VAL A 226 13.18 -1.51 24.99
CA VAL A 226 12.80 -2.90 24.65
C VAL A 226 11.68 -2.89 23.61
N ALA A 227 10.61 -2.12 23.81
CA ALA A 227 9.53 -2.00 22.82
C ALA A 227 10.04 -1.46 21.47
N ALA A 228 10.87 -0.41 21.51
CA ALA A 228 11.40 0.22 20.30
C ALA A 228 12.29 -0.75 19.50
N VAL A 229 13.22 -1.45 20.15
CA VAL A 229 14.14 -2.38 19.48
C VAL A 229 13.40 -3.60 18.93
N LEU A 230 12.46 -4.18 19.69
CA LEU A 230 11.66 -5.31 19.22
C LEU A 230 10.73 -4.90 18.07
N GLY A 231 10.10 -3.73 18.16
CA GLY A 231 9.29 -3.17 17.08
C GLY A 231 10.08 -2.96 15.78
N LEU A 232 11.29 -2.38 15.91
CA LEU A 232 12.20 -2.23 14.76
C LEU A 232 12.64 -3.59 14.21
N ALA A 233 12.91 -4.59 15.07
CA ALA A 233 13.27 -5.94 14.63
C ALA A 233 12.15 -6.61 13.82
N ILE A 234 10.89 -6.43 14.23
CA ILE A 234 9.73 -6.89 13.46
C ILE A 234 9.69 -6.18 12.10
N GLY A 235 9.78 -4.85 12.07
CA GLY A 235 9.85 -4.07 10.82
C GLY A 235 10.96 -4.55 9.89
N ALA A 236 12.15 -4.85 10.41
CA ALA A 236 13.27 -5.41 9.65
C ALA A 236 12.96 -6.81 9.08
N CYS A 237 12.26 -7.67 9.83
CA CYS A 237 11.81 -8.97 9.32
C CYS A 237 10.78 -8.83 8.19
N LEU A 238 9.84 -7.88 8.30
CA LEU A 238 8.87 -7.58 7.25
C LEU A 238 9.58 -7.08 5.98
N TRP A 239 10.51 -6.14 6.15
CA TRP A 239 11.36 -5.65 5.07
C TRP A 239 12.11 -6.80 4.39
N TRP A 240 12.79 -7.65 5.18
CA TRP A 240 13.55 -8.77 4.64
C TRP A 240 12.69 -9.74 3.85
N SER A 241 11.50 -10.06 4.37
CA SER A 241 10.57 -11.00 3.73
C SER A 241 10.12 -10.52 2.36
N LEU A 242 9.90 -9.22 2.18
CA LEU A 242 9.43 -8.65 0.92
C LEU A 242 10.60 -8.33 -0.02
N PHE A 243 11.60 -7.56 0.43
CA PHE A 243 12.65 -7.03 -0.44
C PHE A 243 13.72 -8.06 -0.83
N VAL A 244 14.04 -8.97 0.08
CA VAL A 244 15.06 -10.00 -0.20
C VAL A 244 14.45 -11.25 -0.81
N ARG A 245 13.19 -11.56 -0.48
CA ARG A 245 12.57 -12.82 -0.89
C ARG A 245 11.54 -12.67 -2.01
N ASP A 246 10.60 -11.72 -1.90
CA ASP A 246 9.40 -11.71 -2.73
C ASP A 246 9.51 -10.78 -3.95
N LEU A 247 10.07 -9.56 -3.80
CA LEU A 247 10.15 -8.60 -4.91
C LEU A 247 11.09 -9.05 -6.05
N PRO A 248 12.29 -9.61 -5.80
CA PRO A 248 13.13 -10.09 -6.90
C PRO A 248 12.46 -11.21 -7.70
N GLY A 249 11.75 -12.12 -7.02
CA GLY A 249 10.97 -13.17 -7.67
C GLY A 249 9.78 -12.61 -8.45
N THR A 250 9.14 -11.55 -7.93
CA THR A 250 8.03 -10.84 -8.59
C THR A 250 8.48 -10.22 -9.90
N GLU A 251 9.57 -9.47 -9.88
CA GLU A 251 10.15 -8.85 -11.08
C GLU A 251 10.53 -9.89 -12.13
N HIS A 252 11.21 -10.97 -11.71
CA HIS A 252 11.56 -12.08 -12.59
C HIS A 252 10.32 -12.73 -13.23
N ALA A 253 9.28 -13.00 -12.43
CA ALA A 253 8.04 -13.60 -12.92
C ALA A 253 7.27 -12.69 -13.89
N LEU A 254 7.37 -11.37 -13.73
CA LEU A 254 6.78 -10.40 -14.65
C LEU A 254 7.60 -10.30 -15.94
N LYS A 255 8.93 -10.26 -15.87
CA LYS A 255 9.83 -10.28 -17.04
C LYS A 255 9.64 -11.53 -17.87
N ALA A 256 9.53 -12.69 -17.24
CA ALA A 256 9.28 -13.98 -17.91
C ALA A 256 7.88 -14.09 -18.54
N THR A 257 6.95 -13.19 -18.24
CA THR A 257 5.59 -13.20 -18.78
C THR A 257 5.53 -12.36 -20.05
N THR A 258 5.66 -12.98 -21.22
CA THR A 258 5.67 -12.29 -22.52
C THR A 258 4.29 -11.79 -22.97
N ASP A 259 3.21 -12.49 -22.58
CA ASP A 259 1.83 -12.09 -22.85
C ASP A 259 1.45 -10.88 -21.98
N GLN A 260 1.23 -9.72 -22.62
CA GLN A 260 0.90 -8.46 -21.95
C GLN A 260 -0.40 -8.55 -21.11
N VAL A 261 -1.42 -9.24 -21.60
CA VAL A 261 -2.69 -9.38 -20.85
C VAL A 261 -2.47 -10.18 -19.56
N LYS A 262 -1.68 -11.26 -19.64
CA LYS A 262 -1.32 -12.05 -18.45
C LYS A 262 -0.42 -11.25 -17.50
N ARG A 263 0.54 -10.47 -18.03
CA ARG A 263 1.41 -9.59 -17.23
C ARG A 263 0.57 -8.57 -16.46
N VAL A 264 -0.35 -7.88 -17.12
CA VAL A 264 -1.27 -6.93 -16.51
C VAL A 264 -2.12 -7.58 -15.42
N ARG A 265 -2.68 -8.77 -15.66
CA ARG A 265 -3.46 -9.51 -14.64
C ARG A 265 -2.61 -9.88 -13.42
N LYS A 266 -1.35 -10.28 -13.61
CA LYS A 266 -0.43 -10.55 -12.50
C LYS A 266 -0.15 -9.29 -11.68
N VAL A 267 0.13 -8.15 -12.33
CA VAL A 267 0.36 -6.87 -11.65
C VAL A 267 -0.88 -6.46 -10.86
N LEU A 268 -2.08 -6.54 -11.45
CA LEU A 268 -3.32 -6.27 -10.73
C LEU A 268 -3.50 -7.18 -9.52
N ALA A 269 -3.38 -8.49 -9.71
CA ALA A 269 -3.58 -9.44 -8.61
C ALA A 269 -2.52 -9.32 -7.52
N GLY A 270 -1.23 -9.17 -7.89
CA GLY A 270 -0.11 -9.18 -6.97
C GLY A 270 0.23 -7.81 -6.39
N LEU A 271 0.39 -6.81 -7.25
CA LEU A 271 0.86 -5.49 -6.82
C LEU A 271 -0.28 -4.51 -6.51
N SER A 272 -1.50 -4.72 -7.03
CA SER A 272 -2.63 -3.86 -6.67
C SER A 272 -3.50 -4.48 -5.57
N TYR A 273 -4.04 -5.71 -5.76
CA TYR A 273 -4.95 -6.31 -4.77
C TYR A 273 -4.21 -6.88 -3.55
N ALA A 274 -3.18 -7.70 -3.74
CA ALA A 274 -2.46 -8.32 -2.62
C ALA A 274 -1.62 -7.33 -1.81
N PHE A 275 -1.30 -6.16 -2.36
CA PHE A 275 -0.63 -5.08 -1.63
C PHE A 275 -1.55 -4.31 -0.66
N ILE A 276 -2.87 -4.42 -0.79
CA ILE A 276 -3.79 -3.82 0.20
C ILE A 276 -3.52 -4.39 1.60
N PRO A 277 -3.60 -5.72 1.83
CA PRO A 277 -3.28 -6.25 3.16
C PRO A 277 -1.82 -6.09 3.55
N VAL A 278 -0.86 -5.96 2.60
CA VAL A 278 0.53 -5.62 2.93
C VAL A 278 0.61 -4.24 3.60
N LEU A 279 0.04 -3.22 2.97
CA LEU A 279 0.11 -1.84 3.46
C LEU A 279 -0.78 -1.65 4.70
N VAL A 280 -2.03 -2.10 4.67
CA VAL A 280 -2.92 -2.04 5.84
C VAL A 280 -2.30 -2.78 7.02
N GLY A 281 -1.63 -3.91 6.78
CA GLY A 281 -0.92 -4.65 7.82
C GLY A 281 0.17 -3.82 8.50
N ILE A 282 0.95 -3.06 7.73
CA ILE A 282 1.96 -2.14 8.28
C ILE A 282 1.30 -1.05 9.14
N LEU A 283 0.18 -0.47 8.69
CA LEU A 283 -0.53 0.58 9.42
C LEU A 283 -1.09 0.06 10.75
N VAL A 284 -1.71 -1.12 10.72
CA VAL A 284 -2.27 -1.79 11.90
C VAL A 284 -1.15 -2.12 12.90
N PHE A 285 -0.03 -2.65 12.41
CA PHE A 285 1.15 -2.92 13.23
C PHE A 285 1.72 -1.62 13.85
N ALA A 286 1.85 -0.55 13.06
CA ALA A 286 2.34 0.74 13.54
C ALA A 286 1.40 1.34 14.60
N ALA A 287 0.07 1.21 14.42
CA ALA A 287 -0.91 1.62 15.43
C ALA A 287 -0.73 0.84 16.75
N GLY A 288 -0.54 -0.48 16.68
CA GLY A 288 -0.25 -1.31 17.85
C GLY A 288 1.06 -0.92 18.55
N LEU A 289 2.10 -0.54 17.77
CA LEU A 289 3.36 -0.08 18.35
C LEU A 289 3.22 1.21 19.17
N LYS A 290 2.33 2.15 18.77
CA LYS A 290 2.05 3.36 19.56
C LYS A 290 1.57 3.04 20.96
N HIS A 291 0.81 1.95 21.14
CA HIS A 291 0.33 1.49 22.44
C HIS A 291 1.38 0.65 23.20
N ALA A 292 2.26 -0.05 22.47
CA ALA A 292 3.29 -0.89 23.07
C ALA A 292 4.46 -0.09 23.67
N VAL A 293 4.78 1.08 23.09
CA VAL A 293 5.91 1.91 23.54
C VAL A 293 5.62 2.52 24.90
N GLY A 294 6.54 2.33 25.85
CA GLY A 294 6.37 2.72 27.27
C GLY A 294 5.54 1.75 28.09
N HIS A 295 5.15 0.59 27.53
CA HIS A 295 4.40 -0.47 28.18
C HIS A 295 4.98 -1.86 27.92
N ALA A 296 6.29 -1.96 27.57
CA ALA A 296 6.91 -3.22 27.19
C ALA A 296 6.85 -4.25 28.32
N LEU A 297 7.01 -3.84 29.58
CA LEU A 297 7.05 -4.71 30.73
C LEU A 297 5.67 -4.89 31.41
N SER A 298 4.61 -4.35 30.82
CA SER A 298 3.23 -4.45 31.30
C SER A 298 2.32 -5.17 30.31
N PRO A 299 1.14 -5.68 30.77
CA PRO A 299 0.13 -6.22 29.88
C PRO A 299 -0.46 -5.16 28.94
N LEU A 300 -0.80 -5.55 27.73
CA LEU A 300 -1.65 -4.78 26.81
C LEU A 300 -3.12 -5.17 27.00
N ASP A 301 -4.01 -4.29 26.59
CA ASP A 301 -5.39 -4.66 26.30
C ASP A 301 -5.48 -5.58 25.07
N PHE A 302 -6.62 -6.26 24.93
CA PHE A 302 -6.83 -7.24 23.85
C PHE A 302 -6.72 -6.61 22.46
N GLU A 303 -7.25 -5.42 22.28
CA GLU A 303 -7.26 -4.73 20.99
C GLU A 303 -5.84 -4.35 20.56
N SER A 304 -5.05 -3.76 21.45
CA SER A 304 -3.64 -3.42 21.21
C SER A 304 -2.77 -4.66 20.91
N ALA A 305 -2.97 -5.75 21.66
CA ALA A 305 -2.29 -7.01 21.39
C ALA A 305 -2.67 -7.59 20.01
N LEU A 306 -3.95 -7.47 19.63
CA LEU A 306 -4.43 -7.90 18.33
C LEU A 306 -3.90 -7.02 17.21
N LEU A 307 -3.78 -5.70 17.37
CA LEU A 307 -3.19 -4.80 16.40
C LEU A 307 -1.75 -5.20 16.06
N LEU A 308 -0.92 -5.50 17.06
CA LEU A 308 0.47 -5.91 16.86
C LEU A 308 0.57 -7.18 16.01
N SER A 309 -0.06 -8.26 16.46
CA SER A 309 0.01 -9.54 15.75
C SER A 309 -0.83 -9.54 14.46
N GLY A 310 -2.00 -8.92 14.48
CA GLY A 310 -2.91 -8.84 13.33
C GLY A 310 -2.32 -8.05 12.17
N GLY A 311 -1.62 -6.95 12.45
CA GLY A 311 -0.92 -6.18 11.43
C GLY A 311 0.16 -6.99 10.72
N VAL A 312 1.01 -7.68 11.47
CA VAL A 312 2.03 -8.57 10.91
C VAL A 312 1.40 -9.74 10.14
N ALA A 313 0.32 -10.32 10.66
CA ALA A 313 -0.39 -11.39 9.98
C ALA A 313 -1.03 -10.92 8.66
N ALA A 314 -1.65 -9.74 8.63
CA ALA A 314 -2.20 -9.15 7.41
C ALA A 314 -1.11 -8.92 6.36
N PHE A 315 0.06 -8.41 6.76
CA PHE A 315 1.22 -8.28 5.87
C PHE A 315 1.63 -9.64 5.28
N MET A 316 1.72 -10.69 6.10
CA MET A 316 2.09 -12.04 5.65
C MET A 316 1.03 -12.62 4.69
N LEU A 317 -0.26 -12.39 4.95
CA LEU A 317 -1.33 -12.80 4.02
C LEU A 317 -1.25 -12.04 2.69
N GLY A 318 -0.93 -10.76 2.72
CA GLY A 318 -0.69 -9.97 1.51
C GLY A 318 0.48 -10.52 0.69
N THR A 319 1.60 -10.84 1.34
CA THR A 319 2.75 -11.47 0.65
C THR A 319 2.45 -12.88 0.18
N ALA A 320 1.58 -13.65 0.85
CA ALA A 320 1.06 -14.91 0.33
C ALA A 320 0.27 -14.71 -0.98
N GLY A 321 -0.61 -13.71 -1.02
CA GLY A 321 -1.36 -13.33 -2.21
C GLY A 321 -0.45 -12.90 -3.36
N LEU A 322 0.62 -12.13 -3.08
CA LEU A 322 1.64 -11.76 -4.05
C LEU A 322 2.33 -13.00 -4.62
N ARG A 323 2.80 -13.91 -3.76
CA ARG A 323 3.42 -15.17 -4.19
C ARG A 323 2.49 -16.01 -5.07
N TRP A 324 1.23 -16.08 -4.71
CA TRP A 324 0.21 -16.80 -5.48
C TRP A 324 0.00 -16.22 -6.87
N SER A 325 -0.21 -14.91 -6.95
CA SER A 325 -0.45 -14.23 -8.22
C SER A 325 0.75 -14.30 -9.17
N MET A 326 1.97 -14.28 -8.62
CA MET A 326 3.23 -14.38 -9.38
C MET A 326 3.67 -15.83 -9.62
N ARG A 327 2.98 -16.81 -9.02
CA ARG A 327 3.37 -18.24 -9.03
C ARG A 327 4.75 -18.48 -8.42
N LEU A 328 5.07 -17.71 -7.36
CA LEU A 328 6.28 -17.94 -6.58
C LEU A 328 6.13 -19.18 -5.67
N PRO A 329 7.24 -19.81 -5.26
CA PRO A 329 7.18 -21.01 -4.44
C PRO A 329 6.60 -20.73 -3.04
N ARG A 330 5.93 -21.73 -2.47
CA ARG A 330 5.55 -21.83 -1.06
C ARG A 330 4.70 -20.68 -0.51
N PRO A 331 3.60 -20.26 -1.19
CA PRO A 331 2.70 -19.23 -0.67
C PRO A 331 2.07 -19.63 0.67
N TRP A 332 1.84 -20.91 0.91
CA TRP A 332 1.25 -21.45 2.14
C TRP A 332 2.12 -21.27 3.38
N GLU A 333 3.46 -21.18 3.22
CA GLU A 333 4.36 -20.87 4.34
C GLU A 333 4.06 -19.48 4.92
N ARG A 334 3.67 -18.51 4.07
CA ARG A 334 3.24 -17.17 4.51
C ARG A 334 1.91 -17.21 5.26
N VAL A 335 0.97 -18.05 4.81
CA VAL A 335 -0.32 -18.24 5.51
C VAL A 335 -0.09 -18.89 6.87
N ALA A 336 0.73 -19.95 6.93
CA ALA A 336 1.09 -20.61 8.19
C ALA A 336 1.79 -19.64 9.15
N LEU A 337 2.67 -18.78 8.62
CA LEU A 337 3.37 -17.75 9.39
C LEU A 337 2.40 -16.71 9.94
N ALA A 338 1.42 -16.27 9.15
CA ALA A 338 0.36 -15.37 9.61
C ALA A 338 -0.44 -15.98 10.76
N ALA A 339 -0.81 -17.26 10.65
CA ALA A 339 -1.50 -17.99 11.70
C ALA A 339 -0.64 -18.13 12.99
N ALA A 340 0.66 -18.42 12.83
CA ALA A 340 1.59 -18.53 13.96
C ALA A 340 1.76 -17.18 14.68
N VAL A 341 1.86 -16.06 13.94
CA VAL A 341 1.93 -14.72 14.50
C VAL A 341 0.64 -14.34 15.24
N LEU A 342 -0.52 -14.69 14.71
CA LEU A 342 -1.80 -14.48 15.41
C LEU A 342 -1.89 -15.31 16.69
N ALA A 343 -1.40 -16.54 16.69
CA ALA A 343 -1.43 -17.42 17.83
C ALA A 343 -0.61 -16.91 19.05
N VAL A 344 0.36 -16.00 18.83
CA VAL A 344 1.13 -15.40 19.91
C VAL A 344 0.51 -14.11 20.46
N ALA A 345 -0.58 -13.59 19.86
CA ALA A 345 -1.25 -12.38 20.33
C ALA A 345 -1.65 -12.43 21.83
N PRO A 346 -2.17 -13.55 22.38
CA PRO A 346 -2.52 -13.61 23.79
C PRO A 346 -1.35 -13.39 24.76
N LEU A 347 -0.10 -13.54 24.32
CA LEU A 347 1.07 -13.24 25.14
C LEU A 347 1.13 -11.76 25.54
N GLY A 348 0.58 -10.86 24.73
CA GLY A 348 0.49 -9.43 25.02
C GLY A 348 -0.39 -9.12 26.23
N LEU A 349 -1.39 -9.96 26.51
CA LEU A 349 -2.24 -9.85 27.71
C LEU A 349 -1.49 -10.17 29.00
N VAL A 350 -0.33 -10.82 28.90
CA VAL A 350 0.56 -11.12 30.01
C VAL A 350 1.69 -10.10 30.08
N ASN A 351 2.35 -9.87 28.94
CA ASN A 351 3.48 -8.93 28.83
C ASN A 351 3.75 -8.55 27.37
N THR A 352 3.85 -7.27 27.10
CA THR A 352 4.06 -6.72 25.74
C THR A 352 5.38 -7.17 25.12
N ALA A 353 6.49 -7.13 25.89
CA ALA A 353 7.80 -7.56 25.38
C ALA A 353 7.82 -9.05 25.04
N LEU A 354 7.07 -9.86 25.79
CA LEU A 354 6.95 -11.30 25.51
C LEU A 354 6.26 -11.53 24.15
N GLN A 355 5.18 -10.80 23.87
CA GLN A 355 4.51 -10.88 22.56
C GLN A 355 5.43 -10.42 21.42
N LEU A 356 6.05 -9.24 21.56
CA LEU A 356 6.95 -8.70 20.54
C LEU A 356 8.14 -9.65 20.28
N ALA A 357 8.77 -10.18 21.35
CA ALA A 357 9.87 -11.14 21.23
C ALA A 357 9.40 -12.44 20.58
N ALA A 358 8.23 -12.96 20.91
CA ALA A 358 7.67 -14.16 20.30
C ALA A 358 7.41 -13.94 18.80
N VAL A 359 6.87 -12.78 18.40
CA VAL A 359 6.69 -12.43 16.99
C VAL A 359 8.05 -12.39 16.27
N VAL A 360 9.08 -11.77 16.85
CA VAL A 360 10.45 -11.75 16.27
C VAL A 360 10.96 -13.18 16.10
N VAL A 361 10.86 -14.03 17.11
CA VAL A 361 11.33 -15.43 17.05
C VAL A 361 10.63 -16.20 15.93
N VAL A 362 9.30 -16.07 15.83
CA VAL A 362 8.50 -16.71 14.78
C VAL A 362 8.95 -16.23 13.39
N LEU A 363 9.12 -14.92 13.18
CA LEU A 363 9.53 -14.35 11.92
C LEU A 363 10.96 -14.76 11.53
N VAL A 364 11.92 -14.63 12.45
CA VAL A 364 13.33 -15.01 12.23
C VAL A 364 13.44 -16.51 11.96
N GLY A 365 12.73 -17.34 12.72
CA GLY A 365 12.68 -18.79 12.51
C GLY A 365 12.19 -19.15 11.10
N ALA A 366 11.10 -18.52 10.64
CA ALA A 366 10.57 -18.73 9.29
C ALA A 366 11.55 -18.29 8.20
N LEU A 367 12.15 -17.10 8.34
CA LEU A 367 13.14 -16.58 7.38
C LEU A 367 14.40 -17.46 7.30
N ALA A 368 14.85 -18.02 8.43
CA ALA A 368 15.97 -18.95 8.47
C ALA A 368 15.64 -20.29 7.77
N LEU A 369 14.44 -20.83 7.97
CA LEU A 369 13.97 -22.04 7.30
C LEU A 369 13.86 -21.84 5.77
N GLU A 370 13.29 -20.70 5.34
CA GLU A 370 13.25 -20.33 3.91
C GLU A 370 14.66 -20.22 3.31
N GLY A 371 15.62 -19.66 4.05
CA GLY A 371 17.02 -19.54 3.62
C GLY A 371 17.68 -20.89 3.37
N ARG A 372 17.52 -21.82 4.30
CA ARG A 372 18.07 -23.19 4.17
C ARG A 372 17.47 -23.94 2.99
N ALA A 373 16.16 -23.82 2.79
CA ALA A 373 15.46 -24.49 1.71
C ALA A 373 15.83 -23.95 0.30
N SER A 374 16.24 -22.68 0.21
CA SER A 374 16.73 -22.06 -1.03
C SER A 374 18.19 -22.42 -1.34
N ALA A 375 18.99 -22.77 -0.33
CA ALA A 375 20.39 -23.15 -0.45
C ALA A 375 20.57 -24.67 -0.75
N ALA A 376 19.52 -25.49 -0.60
CA ALA A 376 19.59 -26.92 -0.91
C ALA A 376 19.83 -27.14 -2.42
N PRO A 377 20.78 -28.04 -2.84
CA PRO A 377 21.02 -28.34 -4.24
C PRO A 377 19.73 -28.85 -4.90
N ARG A 378 19.38 -28.30 -6.07
CA ARG A 378 18.30 -28.87 -6.88
C ARG A 378 18.72 -30.30 -7.27
N PRO A 379 17.86 -31.33 -7.08
CA PRO A 379 18.14 -32.63 -7.62
C PRO A 379 18.42 -32.51 -9.12
N ALA A 380 19.48 -33.17 -9.59
CA ALA A 380 19.80 -33.25 -11.01
C ALA A 380 18.57 -33.77 -11.77
N PRO A 381 18.27 -33.24 -12.98
CA PRO A 381 17.19 -33.79 -13.79
C PRO A 381 17.50 -35.27 -13.99
N ALA A 382 16.53 -36.15 -13.73
CA ALA A 382 16.63 -37.55 -14.05
C ALA A 382 16.79 -37.66 -15.56
N GLU A 383 17.92 -38.26 -15.99
CA GLU A 383 18.21 -38.56 -17.41
C GLU A 383 17.18 -39.52 -18.02
#